data_b0c0cf59ad0d674e3ea4db08fccb2d88
#
_entry.id   b0c0cf59ad0d674e3ea4db08fccb2d88
#
_cell.length_a   1.000
_cell.length_b   1.000
_cell.length_c   1.000
_cell.angle_alpha   90.00
_cell.angle_beta   90.00
_cell.angle_gamma   90.00
#
_symmetry.space_group_name_H-M   'P 1'
#
loop_
_entity.id
_entity.type
_entity.pdbx_description
1 polymer ?
#
loop_
_entity_poly.entity_id
_entity_poly.type
_entity_poly.pdbx_seq_one_letter_code
_entity_poly.pdbx_strand_id
1 'polypeptide(L)'
;MNEVGLKDQCFGVEVELTGITREQAAQALADYFGTVPRRDDDYYDSWYVKDEMGKEWRLMSDSSIRGEQKVGARYTSTSDPRYRVEMVTPKLTYAELPKFQECVRRVRTAGGKVNSSCGIHVHVDAANHNRQSLKNLLGIMYSKEDILFKALQVNSYRIANYCQKVREPMLQKARKLSSEETKNLTQLETIWYEGDNGSTEHYN
;
A
#
# COMPACT_ATOMS: atom_id res chain seq x y z
N MET A 1 -8.26 -25.94 10.59
CA MET A 1 -7.96 -24.49 10.58
C MET A 1 -9.20 -23.77 11.06
N ASN A 2 -9.07 -22.80 11.97
CA ASN A 2 -10.21 -21.96 12.32
C ASN A 2 -10.55 -21.11 11.08
N GLU A 3 -11.83 -21.01 10.78
CA GLU A 3 -12.33 -20.14 9.72
C GLU A 3 -12.04 -18.69 10.10
N VAL A 4 -11.31 -17.95 9.24
CA VAL A 4 -10.96 -16.54 9.46
C VAL A 4 -11.92 -15.69 8.66
N GLY A 5 -12.78 -14.96 9.35
CA GLY A 5 -13.72 -14.04 8.72
C GLY A 5 -13.05 -12.75 8.28
N LEU A 6 -13.72 -11.98 7.42
CA LEU A 6 -13.23 -10.68 6.95
C LEU A 6 -12.87 -9.73 8.11
N LYS A 7 -13.64 -9.76 9.19
CA LYS A 7 -13.42 -8.88 10.36
C LYS A 7 -12.23 -9.29 11.22
N ASP A 8 -11.74 -10.51 11.05
CA ASP A 8 -10.61 -11.05 11.79
C ASP A 8 -9.28 -10.82 11.06
N GLN A 9 -9.35 -10.34 9.80
CA GLN A 9 -8.19 -10.01 9.00
C GLN A 9 -7.53 -8.72 9.51
N CYS A 10 -6.21 -8.77 9.60
CA CYS A 10 -5.39 -7.57 9.78
C CYS A 10 -4.87 -7.08 8.43
N PHE A 11 -4.65 -5.79 8.33
CA PHE A 11 -4.12 -5.17 7.12
C PHE A 11 -3.25 -3.96 7.46
N GLY A 12 -2.43 -3.55 6.51
CA GLY A 12 -1.71 -2.28 6.48
C GLY A 12 -2.00 -1.55 5.17
N VAL A 13 -1.88 -0.23 5.16
CA VAL A 13 -2.09 0.58 3.96
C VAL A 13 -0.97 1.59 3.82
N GLU A 14 -0.45 1.72 2.61
CA GLU A 14 0.44 2.80 2.20
C GLU A 14 -0.34 3.70 1.25
N VAL A 15 -0.32 4.99 1.53
CA VAL A 15 -1.01 6.01 0.71
C VAL A 15 0.00 7.02 0.23
N GLU A 16 0.25 7.04 -1.07
CA GLU A 16 1.13 8.01 -1.70
C GLU A 16 0.40 9.31 -1.98
N LEU A 17 1.04 10.41 -1.66
CA LEU A 17 0.47 11.75 -1.81
C LEU A 17 1.54 12.83 -2.02
N THR A 18 1.08 14.00 -2.42
CA THR A 18 1.89 15.20 -2.61
C THR A 18 1.08 16.45 -2.20
N GLY A 19 1.56 17.63 -2.48
CA GLY A 19 0.84 18.89 -2.20
C GLY A 19 1.15 19.50 -0.84
N ILE A 20 1.58 18.67 0.12
CA ILE A 20 2.07 19.05 1.45
C ILE A 20 3.37 18.34 1.74
N THR A 21 4.12 18.79 2.73
CA THR A 21 5.34 18.12 3.19
C THR A 21 5.03 16.98 4.15
N ARG A 22 6.00 16.06 4.34
CA ARG A 22 5.88 14.98 5.35
C ARG A 22 5.62 15.53 6.74
N GLU A 23 6.30 16.61 7.12
CA GLU A 23 6.08 17.31 8.39
C GLU A 23 4.64 17.79 8.55
N GLN A 24 4.08 18.45 7.54
CA GLN A 24 2.70 18.92 7.55
C GLN A 24 1.70 17.78 7.63
N ALA A 25 1.95 16.69 6.92
CA ALA A 25 1.11 15.49 6.99
C ALA A 25 1.18 14.84 8.38
N ALA A 26 2.39 14.76 8.97
CA ALA A 26 2.58 14.25 10.31
C ALA A 26 1.89 15.11 11.36
N GLN A 27 1.97 16.44 11.24
CA GLN A 27 1.29 17.36 12.13
C GLN A 27 -0.24 17.21 12.04
N ALA A 28 -0.80 17.05 10.84
CA ALA A 28 -2.23 16.82 10.67
C ALA A 28 -2.74 15.54 11.34
N LEU A 29 -1.93 14.47 11.35
CA LEU A 29 -2.24 13.24 12.10
C LEU A 29 -2.06 13.45 13.61
N ALA A 30 -0.99 14.13 14.02
CA ALA A 30 -0.71 14.39 15.43
C ALA A 30 -1.82 15.24 16.06
N ASP A 31 -2.31 16.25 15.36
CA ASP A 31 -3.46 17.08 15.79
C ASP A 31 -4.74 16.24 15.96
N TYR A 32 -4.95 15.25 15.06
CA TYR A 32 -6.09 14.35 15.16
C TYR A 32 -6.00 13.38 16.33
N PHE A 33 -4.81 12.84 16.61
CA PHE A 33 -4.58 11.90 17.71
C PHE A 33 -4.32 12.56 19.05
N GLY A 34 -4.13 13.89 19.09
CA GLY A 34 -3.74 14.62 20.30
C GLY A 34 -2.32 14.29 20.77
N THR A 35 -1.39 14.06 19.84
CA THR A 35 0.00 13.67 20.09
C THR A 35 0.97 14.63 19.44
N VAL A 36 2.27 14.34 19.52
CA VAL A 36 3.33 15.16 18.92
C VAL A 36 4.09 14.31 17.90
N PRO A 37 4.31 14.80 16.67
CA PRO A 37 5.06 14.07 15.68
C PRO A 37 6.55 14.02 16.04
N ARG A 38 7.21 12.91 15.78
CA ARG A 38 8.65 12.71 15.96
C ARG A 38 9.30 12.52 14.60
N ARG A 39 10.31 13.32 14.29
CA ARG A 39 11.16 13.11 13.12
C ARG A 39 12.27 12.13 13.43
N ASP A 40 12.57 11.26 12.48
CA ASP A 40 13.76 10.42 12.49
C ASP A 40 14.70 10.84 11.33
N ASP A 41 16.01 10.84 11.60
CA ASP A 41 17.02 11.21 10.61
C ASP A 41 17.49 9.98 9.83
N ASP A 42 16.52 9.20 9.35
CA ASP A 42 16.76 8.04 8.50
C ASP A 42 16.87 8.42 7.02
N TYR A 43 17.26 7.47 6.18
CA TYR A 43 17.39 7.66 4.73
C TYR A 43 16.10 8.19 4.07
N TYR A 44 14.94 7.88 4.65
CA TYR A 44 13.62 8.25 4.12
C TYR A 44 13.08 9.56 4.70
N ASP A 45 13.84 10.24 5.59
CA ASP A 45 13.41 11.44 6.32
C ASP A 45 12.02 11.24 6.92
N SER A 46 11.94 10.19 7.76
CA SER A 46 10.67 9.68 8.29
C SER A 46 10.14 10.50 9.45
N TRP A 47 8.83 10.64 9.49
CA TRP A 47 8.08 11.20 10.60
C TRP A 47 7.16 10.15 11.19
N TYR A 48 7.07 10.07 12.48
CA TYR A 48 6.25 9.11 13.22
C TYR A 48 5.24 9.82 14.10
N VAL A 49 4.02 9.32 14.08
CA VAL A 49 2.91 9.82 14.90
C VAL A 49 2.28 8.64 15.63
N LYS A 50 2.16 8.72 16.95
CA LYS A 50 1.47 7.70 17.75
C LYS A 50 -0.02 8.03 17.81
N ASP A 51 -0.86 7.00 17.60
CA ASP A 51 -2.28 7.11 17.87
C ASP A 51 -2.58 6.91 19.37
N GLU A 52 -3.86 6.97 19.73
CA GLU A 52 -4.34 6.81 21.12
C GLU A 52 -4.03 5.43 21.73
N MET A 53 -3.73 4.44 20.89
CA MET A 53 -3.33 3.10 21.31
C MET A 53 -1.81 2.92 21.33
N GLY A 54 -1.05 3.97 21.01
CA GLY A 54 0.41 3.95 20.92
C GLY A 54 0.95 3.29 19.65
N LYS A 55 0.10 2.96 18.67
CA LYS A 55 0.53 2.46 17.36
C LYS A 55 1.15 3.59 16.54
N GLU A 56 2.26 3.31 15.86
CA GLU A 56 2.99 4.31 15.10
C GLU A 56 2.55 4.35 13.63
N TRP A 57 2.12 5.53 13.19
CA TRP A 57 1.89 5.91 11.81
C TRP A 57 3.15 6.56 11.29
N ARG A 58 3.57 6.22 10.07
CA ARG A 58 4.82 6.73 9.48
C ARG A 58 4.52 7.54 8.23
N LEU A 59 5.17 8.70 8.11
CA LEU A 59 5.21 9.50 6.89
C LEU A 59 6.65 9.46 6.38
N MET A 60 6.86 8.91 5.20
CA MET A 60 8.20 8.72 4.65
C MET A 60 8.32 9.21 3.21
N SER A 61 9.53 9.28 2.70
CA SER A 61 9.79 9.66 1.32
C SER A 61 9.68 8.45 0.40
N ASP A 62 8.92 8.61 -0.70
CA ASP A 62 8.99 7.70 -1.83
C ASP A 62 9.45 8.45 -3.09
N SER A 63 10.53 7.98 -3.69
CA SER A 63 11.17 8.60 -4.85
C SER A 63 10.34 8.48 -6.14
N SER A 64 9.40 7.53 -6.21
CA SER A 64 8.50 7.35 -7.37
C SER A 64 7.49 8.47 -7.51
N ILE A 65 7.18 9.18 -6.41
CA ILE A 65 6.19 10.26 -6.37
C ILE A 65 6.75 11.52 -7.03
N ARG A 66 6.00 12.08 -7.96
CA ARG A 66 6.28 13.40 -8.52
C ARG A 66 5.77 14.48 -7.57
N GLY A 67 6.71 15.22 -6.97
CA GLY A 67 6.40 16.28 -6.01
C GLY A 67 5.62 17.43 -6.66
N GLU A 68 4.59 17.89 -5.98
CA GLU A 68 3.86 19.12 -6.29
C GLU A 68 3.71 19.94 -5.02
N GLN A 69 3.75 21.27 -5.15
CA GLN A 69 3.53 22.22 -4.05
C GLN A 69 2.46 23.23 -4.41
N LYS A 70 1.76 23.74 -3.42
CA LYS A 70 0.77 24.80 -3.60
C LYS A 70 1.48 26.15 -3.67
N VAL A 71 1.28 26.88 -4.78
CA VAL A 71 1.75 28.26 -4.96
C VAL A 71 0.54 29.13 -5.27
N GLY A 72 0.14 29.97 -4.33
CA GLY A 72 -1.12 30.70 -4.41
C GLY A 72 -2.33 29.76 -4.47
N ALA A 73 -3.12 29.87 -5.53
CA ALA A 73 -4.30 29.02 -5.75
C ALA A 73 -4.03 27.75 -6.57
N ARG A 74 -2.80 27.53 -7.04
CA ARG A 74 -2.46 26.41 -7.96
C ARG A 74 -1.43 25.49 -7.37
N TYR A 75 -1.42 24.24 -7.86
CA TYR A 75 -0.33 23.31 -7.59
C TYR A 75 0.65 23.32 -8.76
N THR A 76 1.94 23.34 -8.47
CA THR A 76 3.04 23.32 -9.42
C THR A 76 4.02 22.23 -9.07
N SER A 77 4.67 21.64 -10.06
CA SER A 77 5.72 20.65 -9.85
C SER A 77 6.86 21.23 -9.02
N THR A 78 7.44 20.41 -8.15
CA THR A 78 8.61 20.77 -7.34
C THR A 78 9.60 19.63 -7.30
N SER A 79 10.89 19.98 -7.28
CA SER A 79 11.99 19.03 -7.03
C SER A 79 12.24 18.78 -5.53
N ASP A 80 11.60 19.56 -4.65
CA ASP A 80 11.76 19.43 -3.21
C ASP A 80 11.26 18.05 -2.74
N PRO A 81 12.15 17.17 -2.23
CA PRO A 81 11.78 15.81 -1.87
C PRO A 81 10.82 15.74 -0.67
N ARG A 82 10.66 16.81 0.10
CA ARG A 82 9.72 16.85 1.23
C ARG A 82 8.27 16.69 0.80
N TYR A 83 7.93 17.02 -0.47
CA TYR A 83 6.60 16.88 -1.05
C TYR A 83 6.32 15.50 -1.67
N ARG A 84 7.24 14.54 -1.51
CA ARG A 84 7.04 13.13 -1.87
C ARG A 84 6.69 12.38 -0.60
N VAL A 85 5.42 12.14 -0.39
CA VAL A 85 4.91 11.66 0.89
C VAL A 85 4.22 10.32 0.71
N GLU A 86 4.69 9.34 1.45
CA GLU A 86 4.02 8.06 1.65
C GLU A 86 3.57 7.97 3.10
N MET A 87 2.27 7.82 3.32
CA MET A 87 1.67 7.60 4.63
C MET A 87 1.48 6.10 4.84
N VAL A 88 2.23 5.52 5.76
CA VAL A 88 2.20 4.09 6.11
C VAL A 88 1.45 3.90 7.43
N THR A 89 0.43 3.06 7.43
CA THR A 89 -0.32 2.73 8.63
C THR A 89 0.40 1.68 9.47
N PRO A 90 0.17 1.63 10.79
CA PRO A 90 0.47 0.43 11.55
C PRO A 90 -0.43 -0.75 11.10
N LYS A 91 -0.20 -1.93 11.66
CA LYS A 91 -1.11 -3.07 11.49
C LYS A 91 -2.49 -2.71 12.07
N LEU A 92 -3.49 -2.70 11.20
CA LEU A 92 -4.88 -2.34 11.51
C LEU A 92 -5.78 -3.58 11.47
N THR A 93 -6.89 -3.49 12.20
CA THR A 93 -8.01 -4.43 12.14
C THR A 93 -9.16 -3.81 11.34
N TYR A 94 -10.13 -4.63 10.95
CA TYR A 94 -11.33 -4.16 10.25
C TYR A 94 -12.07 -3.04 11.01
N ALA A 95 -12.10 -3.13 12.35
CA ALA A 95 -12.76 -2.13 13.20
C ALA A 95 -12.05 -0.75 13.15
N GLU A 96 -10.77 -0.70 12.76
CA GLU A 96 -9.98 0.54 12.66
C GLU A 96 -10.08 1.21 11.27
N LEU A 97 -10.83 0.61 10.34
CA LEU A 97 -11.04 1.20 9.01
C LEU A 97 -11.60 2.63 9.04
N PRO A 98 -12.57 3.00 9.90
CA PRO A 98 -13.03 4.38 10.02
C PRO A 98 -11.93 5.34 10.49
N LYS A 99 -11.04 4.91 11.39
CA LYS A 99 -9.87 5.69 11.83
C LYS A 99 -8.94 5.97 10.65
N PHE A 100 -8.59 4.94 9.88
CA PHE A 100 -7.77 5.11 8.67
C PHE A 100 -8.40 6.11 7.69
N GLN A 101 -9.69 6.00 7.43
CA GLN A 101 -10.40 6.93 6.54
C GLN A 101 -10.38 8.36 7.07
N GLU A 102 -10.46 8.56 8.39
CA GLU A 102 -10.36 9.89 8.99
C GLU A 102 -8.94 10.45 8.86
N CYS A 103 -7.89 9.64 9.05
CA CYS A 103 -6.50 10.06 8.82
C CYS A 103 -6.30 10.57 7.39
N VAL A 104 -6.83 9.86 6.39
CA VAL A 104 -6.79 10.31 4.97
C VAL A 104 -7.51 11.66 4.79
N ARG A 105 -8.68 11.85 5.43
CA ARG A 105 -9.41 13.12 5.37
C ARG A 105 -8.61 14.26 6.01
N ARG A 106 -7.96 14.03 7.16
CA ARG A 106 -7.13 15.04 7.84
C ARG A 106 -5.96 15.49 6.97
N VAL A 107 -5.23 14.55 6.41
CA VAL A 107 -4.11 14.83 5.49
C VAL A 107 -4.61 15.59 4.25
N ARG A 108 -5.74 15.17 3.66
CA ARG A 108 -6.37 15.89 2.54
C ARG A 108 -6.77 17.31 2.91
N THR A 109 -7.39 17.51 4.05
CA THR A 109 -7.81 18.85 4.53
C THR A 109 -6.61 19.76 4.79
N ALA A 110 -5.48 19.21 5.23
CA ALA A 110 -4.22 19.92 5.39
C ALA A 110 -3.57 20.35 4.05
N GLY A 111 -4.12 19.91 2.91
CA GLY A 111 -3.64 20.26 1.56
C GLY A 111 -3.02 19.11 0.79
N GLY A 112 -3.03 17.90 1.34
CA GLY A 112 -2.59 16.70 0.64
C GLY A 112 -3.44 16.42 -0.60
N LYS A 113 -2.80 16.03 -1.69
CA LYS A 113 -3.44 15.68 -2.96
C LYS A 113 -2.72 14.50 -3.60
N VAL A 114 -3.32 13.95 -4.64
CA VAL A 114 -2.72 12.90 -5.46
C VAL A 114 -2.52 13.38 -6.88
N ASN A 115 -1.58 12.77 -7.59
CA ASN A 115 -1.42 12.88 -9.03
C ASN A 115 -1.24 11.48 -9.65
N SER A 116 -0.98 11.40 -10.95
CA SER A 116 -0.89 10.11 -11.66
C SER A 116 0.32 9.23 -11.27
N SER A 117 1.26 9.74 -10.46
CA SER A 117 2.33 8.93 -9.89
C SER A 117 1.97 8.28 -8.55
N CYS A 118 0.92 8.78 -7.89
CA CYS A 118 0.51 8.29 -6.57
C CYS A 118 -0.33 7.01 -6.67
N GLY A 119 -0.11 6.10 -5.73
CA GLY A 119 -0.85 4.85 -5.58
C GLY A 119 -1.37 4.64 -4.16
N ILE A 120 -2.06 3.53 -3.97
CA ILE A 120 -2.43 2.97 -2.68
C ILE A 120 -2.03 1.51 -2.69
N HIS A 121 -1.27 1.08 -1.68
CA HIS A 121 -0.89 -0.30 -1.46
C HIS A 121 -1.63 -0.84 -0.25
N VAL A 122 -2.24 -2.01 -0.38
CA VAL A 122 -2.96 -2.67 0.72
C VAL A 122 -2.29 -4.00 0.99
N HIS A 123 -1.73 -4.14 2.18
CA HIS A 123 -1.09 -5.35 2.66
C HIS A 123 -2.09 -6.11 3.53
N VAL A 124 -2.38 -7.35 3.20
CA VAL A 124 -3.28 -8.21 3.98
C VAL A 124 -2.46 -9.28 4.69
N ASP A 125 -2.78 -9.57 5.95
CA ASP A 125 -2.07 -10.56 6.76
C ASP A 125 -2.20 -11.96 6.12
N ALA A 126 -1.06 -12.53 5.74
CA ALA A 126 -0.96 -13.85 5.12
C ALA A 126 -0.74 -15.00 6.12
N ALA A 127 -0.72 -14.75 7.44
CA ALA A 127 -0.40 -15.76 8.45
C ALA A 127 -1.33 -16.98 8.44
N ASN A 128 -2.55 -16.80 7.96
CA ASN A 128 -3.57 -17.86 7.86
C ASN A 128 -3.59 -18.55 6.49
N HIS A 129 -2.74 -18.11 5.56
CA HIS A 129 -2.65 -18.73 4.24
C HIS A 129 -1.69 -19.92 4.24
N ASN A 130 -2.03 -20.90 3.40
CA ASN A 130 -1.16 -22.00 3.00
C ASN A 130 -1.01 -22.01 1.49
N ARG A 131 -0.20 -22.92 0.95
CA ARG A 131 0.02 -23.04 -0.49
C ARG A 131 -1.28 -23.16 -1.28
N GLN A 132 -2.24 -23.95 -0.80
CA GLN A 132 -3.52 -24.15 -1.51
C GLN A 132 -4.37 -22.89 -1.51
N SER A 133 -4.48 -22.18 -0.40
CA SER A 133 -5.27 -20.94 -0.33
C SER A 133 -4.68 -19.83 -1.19
N LEU A 134 -3.34 -19.72 -1.28
CA LEU A 134 -2.68 -18.77 -2.17
C LEU A 134 -2.85 -19.13 -3.64
N LYS A 135 -2.80 -20.42 -4.01
CA LYS A 135 -3.14 -20.88 -5.37
C LYS A 135 -4.56 -20.49 -5.75
N ASN A 136 -5.50 -20.64 -4.82
CA ASN A 136 -6.89 -20.25 -5.03
C ASN A 136 -7.01 -18.73 -5.20
N LEU A 137 -6.30 -17.96 -4.37
CA LEU A 137 -6.25 -16.49 -4.46
C LEU A 137 -5.73 -16.04 -5.83
N LEU A 138 -4.62 -16.64 -6.32
CA LEU A 138 -4.11 -16.35 -7.66
C LEU A 138 -5.16 -16.62 -8.75
N GLY A 139 -5.89 -17.74 -8.64
CA GLY A 139 -6.96 -18.07 -9.58
C GLY A 139 -8.13 -17.08 -9.54
N ILE A 140 -8.49 -16.61 -8.35
CA ILE A 140 -9.53 -15.57 -8.15
C ILE A 140 -9.07 -14.25 -8.74
N MET A 141 -7.87 -13.80 -8.42
CA MET A 141 -7.29 -12.56 -8.95
C MET A 141 -7.25 -12.60 -10.46
N TYR A 142 -6.62 -13.62 -11.06
CA TYR A 142 -6.57 -13.79 -12.52
C TYR A 142 -7.94 -13.63 -13.19
N SER A 143 -8.98 -14.17 -12.57
CA SER A 143 -10.34 -14.14 -13.15
C SER A 143 -11.09 -12.82 -12.90
N LYS A 144 -10.66 -11.99 -11.93
CA LYS A 144 -11.41 -10.81 -11.44
C LYS A 144 -10.68 -9.48 -11.56
N GLU A 145 -9.40 -9.48 -11.87
CA GLU A 145 -8.58 -8.25 -11.92
C GLU A 145 -9.17 -7.18 -12.84
N ASP A 146 -9.72 -7.55 -14.00
CA ASP A 146 -10.34 -6.59 -14.91
C ASP A 146 -11.51 -5.84 -14.27
N ILE A 147 -12.30 -6.55 -13.46
CA ILE A 147 -13.43 -5.97 -12.73
C ILE A 147 -12.90 -5.02 -11.65
N LEU A 148 -11.86 -5.45 -10.92
CA LEU A 148 -11.24 -4.65 -9.85
C LEU A 148 -10.62 -3.37 -10.43
N PHE A 149 -9.82 -3.47 -11.50
CA PHE A 149 -9.18 -2.33 -12.13
C PHE A 149 -10.21 -1.34 -12.67
N LYS A 150 -11.29 -1.83 -13.27
CA LYS A 150 -12.37 -0.98 -13.73
C LYS A 150 -13.13 -0.30 -12.58
N ALA A 151 -13.44 -1.04 -11.52
CA ALA A 151 -14.13 -0.51 -10.34
C ALA A 151 -13.30 0.55 -9.61
N LEU A 152 -11.98 0.33 -9.50
CA LEU A 152 -11.03 1.25 -8.87
C LEU A 152 -10.54 2.35 -9.82
N GLN A 153 -10.97 2.35 -11.08
CA GLN A 153 -10.56 3.31 -12.12
C GLN A 153 -9.03 3.39 -12.28
N VAL A 154 -8.34 2.25 -12.18
CA VAL A 154 -6.89 2.19 -12.35
C VAL A 154 -6.54 2.54 -13.79
N ASN A 155 -5.67 3.53 -13.98
CA ASN A 155 -5.29 3.96 -15.32
C ASN A 155 -4.35 2.96 -16.01
N SER A 156 -4.32 2.96 -17.34
CA SER A 156 -3.56 2.00 -18.14
C SER A 156 -2.05 2.07 -17.91
N TYR A 157 -1.51 3.24 -17.59
CA TYR A 157 -0.09 3.40 -17.27
C TYR A 157 0.28 2.64 -15.98
N ARG A 158 -0.56 2.74 -14.95
CA ARG A 158 -0.33 2.00 -13.71
C ARG A 158 -0.47 0.48 -13.91
N ILE A 159 -1.48 0.05 -14.68
CA ILE A 159 -1.65 -1.39 -15.01
C ILE A 159 -0.40 -1.94 -15.71
N ALA A 160 0.21 -1.17 -16.60
CA ALA A 160 1.38 -1.61 -17.35
C ALA A 160 2.69 -1.63 -16.52
N ASN A 161 2.80 -0.79 -15.48
CA ASN A 161 4.08 -0.55 -14.80
C ASN A 161 4.09 -0.91 -13.31
N TYR A 162 2.94 -0.83 -12.60
CA TYR A 162 2.90 -0.97 -11.13
C TYR A 162 1.88 -1.98 -10.64
N CYS A 163 0.85 -2.28 -11.43
CA CYS A 163 -0.25 -3.17 -11.04
C CYS A 163 -0.44 -4.22 -12.15
N GLN A 164 0.61 -4.98 -12.46
CA GLN A 164 0.52 -5.97 -13.53
C GLN A 164 -0.42 -7.10 -13.13
N LYS A 165 -1.18 -7.59 -14.10
CA LYS A 165 -2.08 -8.71 -13.89
C LYS A 165 -1.32 -10.02 -13.69
N VAL A 166 -1.94 -10.95 -12.96
CA VAL A 166 -1.47 -12.33 -12.89
C VAL A 166 -1.34 -12.90 -14.32
N ARG A 167 -0.15 -13.36 -14.67
CA ARG A 167 0.12 -13.91 -16.02
C ARG A 167 -0.34 -15.37 -16.12
N GLU A 168 -0.96 -15.75 -17.24
CA GLU A 168 -1.41 -17.12 -17.49
C GLU A 168 -0.32 -18.18 -17.28
N PRO A 169 0.93 -18.03 -17.77
CA PRO A 169 1.99 -19.01 -17.53
C PRO A 169 2.30 -19.20 -16.04
N MET A 170 2.28 -18.12 -15.24
CA MET A 170 2.48 -18.16 -13.80
C MET A 170 1.34 -18.94 -13.12
N LEU A 171 0.10 -18.65 -13.46
CA LEU A 171 -1.06 -19.36 -12.93
C LEU A 171 -1.00 -20.86 -13.25
N GLN A 172 -0.62 -21.21 -14.48
CA GLN A 172 -0.50 -22.62 -14.89
C GLN A 172 0.60 -23.35 -14.12
N LYS A 173 1.74 -22.70 -13.85
CA LYS A 173 2.80 -23.27 -13.01
C LYS A 173 2.34 -23.44 -11.57
N ALA A 174 1.69 -22.44 -10.98
CA ALA A 174 1.15 -22.51 -9.63
C ALA A 174 0.12 -23.64 -9.49
N ARG A 175 -0.75 -23.84 -10.49
CA ARG A 175 -1.75 -24.92 -10.49
C ARG A 175 -1.14 -26.32 -10.47
N LYS A 176 0.04 -26.51 -11.07
CA LYS A 176 0.75 -27.80 -11.10
C LYS A 176 1.41 -28.17 -9.78
N LEU A 177 1.57 -27.23 -8.84
CA LEU A 177 2.09 -27.55 -7.53
C LEU A 177 1.14 -28.48 -6.76
N SER A 178 1.71 -29.40 -5.97
CA SER A 178 0.94 -30.32 -5.14
C SER A 178 -0.05 -29.54 -4.23
N SER A 179 -1.18 -30.19 -3.93
CA SER A 179 -2.22 -29.62 -3.09
C SER A 179 -1.96 -29.80 -1.58
N GLU A 180 -0.70 -30.03 -1.19
CA GLU A 180 -0.35 -30.17 0.21
C GLU A 180 -0.67 -28.88 0.98
N GLU A 181 -1.30 -29.05 2.14
CA GLU A 181 -1.58 -27.96 3.09
C GLU A 181 -0.30 -27.55 3.85
N THR A 182 0.80 -27.38 3.13
CA THR A 182 2.07 -26.95 3.71
C THR A 182 2.17 -25.44 3.78
N LYS A 183 2.78 -24.96 4.85
CA LYS A 183 3.18 -23.55 4.99
C LYS A 183 4.48 -23.22 4.26
N ASN A 184 5.14 -24.21 3.64
CA ASN A 184 6.31 -23.95 2.81
C ASN A 184 5.88 -23.33 1.48
N LEU A 185 6.14 -22.05 1.31
CA LEU A 185 5.76 -21.23 0.16
C LEU A 185 6.87 -21.07 -0.88
N THR A 186 8.09 -21.58 -0.63
CA THR A 186 9.28 -21.34 -1.46
C THR A 186 9.05 -21.63 -2.95
N GLN A 187 8.33 -22.72 -3.28
CA GLN A 187 8.03 -23.03 -4.67
C GLN A 187 7.08 -22.03 -5.32
N LEU A 188 6.10 -21.51 -4.55
CA LEU A 188 5.18 -20.51 -5.05
C LEU A 188 5.87 -19.15 -5.21
N GLU A 189 6.75 -18.79 -4.27
CA GLU A 189 7.62 -17.61 -4.36
C GLU A 189 8.53 -17.70 -5.59
N THR A 190 9.15 -18.83 -5.83
CA THR A 190 9.98 -19.04 -7.04
C THR A 190 9.17 -18.79 -8.32
N ILE A 191 7.94 -19.31 -8.39
CA ILE A 191 7.06 -19.12 -9.55
C ILE A 191 6.66 -17.64 -9.68
N TRP A 192 6.41 -16.97 -8.55
CA TRP A 192 6.03 -15.55 -8.50
C TRP A 192 7.14 -14.66 -9.06
N TYR A 193 8.38 -14.89 -8.63
CA TYR A 193 9.54 -14.11 -9.05
C TYR A 193 10.24 -14.68 -10.30
N GLU A 194 9.74 -15.77 -10.90
CA GLU A 194 10.35 -16.39 -12.06
C GLU A 194 10.19 -15.54 -13.32
N GLY A 195 11.32 -15.13 -13.88
CA GLY A 195 11.39 -14.19 -15.01
C GLY A 195 11.75 -12.77 -14.58
N ASP A 196 11.94 -12.58 -13.29
CA ASP A 196 12.42 -11.32 -12.76
C ASP A 196 13.97 -11.31 -12.72
N ASN A 197 14.58 -10.70 -13.71
CA ASN A 197 16.05 -10.48 -13.75
C ASN A 197 16.49 -9.45 -12.71
N GLY A 198 15.99 -9.50 -11.49
CA GLY A 198 16.29 -8.58 -10.39
C GLY A 198 15.51 -7.25 -10.47
N SER A 199 14.52 -7.14 -11.34
CA SER A 199 13.57 -6.04 -11.30
C SER A 199 12.40 -6.42 -10.39
N THR A 200 12.04 -5.55 -9.47
CA THR A 200 10.85 -5.66 -8.63
C THR A 200 9.60 -5.42 -9.49
N GLU A 201 9.22 -6.39 -10.31
CA GLU A 201 7.90 -6.35 -10.94
C GLU A 201 6.85 -6.56 -9.85
N HIS A 202 6.20 -5.49 -9.44
CA HIS A 202 5.11 -5.54 -8.50
C HIS A 202 3.87 -6.14 -9.18
N TYR A 203 3.61 -7.41 -8.91
CA TYR A 203 2.31 -8.02 -9.17
C TYR A 203 1.40 -7.71 -7.97
N ASN A 204 0.20 -7.25 -8.23
CA ASN A 204 -0.82 -7.06 -7.19
C ASN A 204 -1.53 -8.35 -6.86
#